data_0b7a9f3449c35a1dc29270f5fecb69b8
#
_entry.id   0b7a9f3449c35a1dc29270f5fecb69b8
#
_cell.length_a   1.000
_cell.length_b   1.000
_cell.length_c   1.000
_cell.angle_alpha   90.00
_cell.angle_beta   90.00
_cell.angle_gamma   90.00
#
_symmetry.space_group_name_H-M   'P 1'
#
loop_
_entity.id
_entity.type
_entity.pdbx_description
1 polymer ?
#
loop_
_entity_poly.entity_id
_entity_poly.type
_entity_poly.pdbx_seq_one_letter_code
_entity_poly.pdbx_strand_id
1 'polypeptide(L)'
;SGAISGIRGGLAKRIVDKFGDKPFEIIEKEPERLAEVKGISEKKAREIAMQIAEKSDMRKAMMFLQKYGISLNLGAKIYQKYGDSVYSVLQENPYRLADDISGVGFKIADEIAYRIGIHTDSDYRIKSGMVYTLLQATGEGHVYLPKDELFQRAAELLGVDSSYMEKHLVDLAMERKIVQKEQG
;
A
#
# COMPACT_ATOMS: atom_id res chain seq x y z
N SER A 1 10.38 -12.10 -23.15
CA SER A 1 9.67 -11.89 -24.41
C SER A 1 8.28 -12.50 -24.50
N GLY A 2 7.86 -13.43 -23.63
CA GLY A 2 6.51 -13.99 -23.57
C GLY A 2 5.57 -13.29 -22.59
N ALA A 3 6.04 -12.24 -21.91
CA ALA A 3 5.33 -11.61 -20.81
C ALA A 3 4.26 -10.57 -21.23
N ILE A 4 4.25 -10.16 -22.51
CA ILE A 4 3.29 -9.19 -23.04
C ILE A 4 2.34 -9.90 -23.99
N SER A 5 1.04 -9.82 -23.71
CA SER A 5 0.02 -10.43 -24.56
C SER A 5 0.07 -9.86 -25.98
N GLY A 6 0.09 -10.74 -26.97
CA GLY A 6 0.13 -10.38 -28.38
C GLY A 6 1.49 -10.13 -28.99
N ILE A 7 2.58 -10.19 -28.21
CA ILE A 7 3.94 -10.14 -28.75
C ILE A 7 4.56 -11.53 -28.73
N ARG A 8 4.71 -12.12 -29.92
CA ARG A 8 5.44 -13.38 -30.11
C ARG A 8 6.85 -13.09 -30.63
N GLY A 9 7.75 -14.09 -30.59
CA GLY A 9 9.16 -13.91 -30.91
C GLY A 9 9.46 -13.21 -32.24
N GLY A 10 8.71 -13.48 -33.31
CA GLY A 10 8.87 -12.81 -34.59
C GLY A 10 8.52 -11.31 -34.58
N LEU A 11 7.51 -10.94 -33.80
CA LEU A 11 7.11 -9.55 -33.65
C LEU A 11 8.08 -8.79 -32.74
N ALA A 12 8.53 -9.40 -31.68
CA ALA A 12 9.57 -8.86 -30.80
C ALA A 12 10.85 -8.56 -31.57
N LYS A 13 11.27 -9.46 -32.45
CA LYS A 13 12.42 -9.25 -33.32
C LYS A 13 12.24 -8.04 -34.24
N ARG A 14 11.07 -7.87 -34.87
CA ARG A 14 10.79 -6.72 -35.74
C ARG A 14 10.84 -5.40 -34.97
N ILE A 15 10.36 -5.38 -33.74
CA ILE A 15 10.42 -4.18 -32.87
C ILE A 15 11.89 -3.82 -32.58
N VAL A 16 12.70 -4.79 -32.21
CA VAL A 16 14.13 -4.59 -31.94
C VAL A 16 14.87 -4.15 -33.20
N ASP A 17 14.60 -4.80 -34.34
CA ASP A 17 15.22 -4.46 -35.63
C ASP A 17 14.87 -3.01 -36.07
N LYS A 18 13.63 -2.56 -35.79
CA LYS A 18 13.17 -1.20 -36.12
C LYS A 18 13.75 -0.12 -35.21
N PHE A 19 13.77 -0.36 -33.91
CA PHE A 19 14.10 0.64 -32.89
C PHE A 19 15.48 0.48 -32.25
N GLY A 20 16.23 -0.55 -32.66
CA GLY A 20 17.59 -0.79 -32.19
C GLY A 20 17.68 -1.16 -30.71
N ASP A 21 18.58 -0.52 -29.97
CA ASP A 21 18.91 -0.87 -28.60
C ASP A 21 17.93 -0.32 -27.56
N LYS A 22 17.00 0.55 -27.97
CA LYS A 22 16.10 1.27 -27.04
C LYS A 22 14.62 1.11 -27.35
N PRO A 23 14.10 -0.12 -27.57
CA PRO A 23 12.69 -0.32 -27.88
C PRO A 23 11.77 0.12 -26.73
N PHE A 24 12.16 -0.09 -25.48
CA PHE A 24 11.37 0.29 -24.31
C PHE A 24 11.27 1.79 -24.14
N GLU A 25 12.31 2.54 -24.44
CA GLU A 25 12.29 4.00 -24.40
C GLU A 25 11.33 4.57 -25.45
N ILE A 26 11.31 4.03 -26.65
CA ILE A 26 10.35 4.40 -27.70
C ILE A 26 8.91 4.08 -27.28
N ILE A 27 8.68 2.91 -26.71
CA ILE A 27 7.34 2.50 -26.24
C ILE A 27 6.86 3.39 -25.11
N GLU A 28 7.74 3.82 -24.21
CA GLU A 28 7.41 4.68 -23.09
C GLU A 28 7.12 6.13 -23.53
N LYS A 29 7.96 6.69 -24.40
CA LYS A 29 7.89 8.11 -24.79
C LYS A 29 7.06 8.36 -26.04
N GLU A 30 7.11 7.46 -27.00
CA GLU A 30 6.51 7.61 -28.33
C GLU A 30 5.77 6.31 -28.74
N PRO A 31 4.76 5.86 -27.95
CA PRO A 31 4.11 4.56 -28.16
C PRO A 31 3.44 4.42 -29.52
N GLU A 32 3.01 5.51 -30.12
CA GLU A 32 2.42 5.54 -31.45
C GLU A 32 3.36 5.03 -32.54
N ARG A 33 4.67 5.14 -32.33
CA ARG A 33 5.67 4.64 -33.27
C ARG A 33 5.70 3.12 -33.41
N LEU A 34 5.11 2.38 -32.48
CA LEU A 34 4.95 0.94 -32.61
C LEU A 34 4.13 0.55 -33.84
N ALA A 35 3.21 1.42 -34.29
CA ALA A 35 2.41 1.19 -35.49
C ALA A 35 3.27 1.24 -36.79
N GLU A 36 4.48 1.77 -36.75
CA GLU A 36 5.44 1.73 -37.86
C GLU A 36 5.97 0.30 -38.11
N VAL A 37 5.84 -0.59 -37.14
CA VAL A 37 6.27 -1.98 -37.27
C VAL A 37 5.22 -2.79 -38.00
N LYS A 38 5.65 -3.51 -39.04
CA LYS A 38 4.75 -4.39 -39.79
C LYS A 38 4.10 -5.44 -38.90
N GLY A 39 2.79 -5.49 -38.90
CA GLY A 39 1.99 -6.40 -38.06
C GLY A 39 1.47 -5.81 -36.78
N ILE A 40 1.73 -4.51 -36.54
CA ILE A 40 1.17 -3.77 -35.39
C ILE A 40 0.24 -2.67 -35.91
N SER A 41 -1.06 -2.80 -35.61
CA SER A 41 -2.04 -1.75 -35.83
C SER A 41 -1.91 -0.66 -34.76
N GLU A 42 -2.53 0.51 -34.99
CA GLU A 42 -2.59 1.58 -33.97
C GLU A 42 -3.24 1.11 -32.68
N LYS A 43 -4.31 0.32 -32.77
CA LYS A 43 -4.98 -0.28 -31.61
C LYS A 43 -4.04 -1.20 -30.82
N LYS A 44 -3.32 -2.07 -31.54
CA LYS A 44 -2.36 -2.99 -30.93
C LYS A 44 -1.17 -2.24 -30.32
N ALA A 45 -0.69 -1.19 -30.96
CA ALA A 45 0.35 -0.33 -30.40
C ALA A 45 -0.06 0.29 -29.06
N ARG A 46 -1.29 0.77 -28.94
CA ARG A 46 -1.84 1.30 -27.69
C ARG A 46 -1.95 0.22 -26.60
N GLU A 47 -2.45 -0.96 -26.95
CA GLU A 47 -2.56 -2.09 -25.99
C GLU A 47 -1.19 -2.52 -25.46
N ILE A 48 -0.19 -2.62 -26.32
CA ILE A 48 1.20 -2.96 -25.92
C ILE A 48 1.76 -1.87 -25.01
N ALA A 49 1.62 -0.61 -25.36
CA ALA A 49 2.10 0.53 -24.57
C ALA A 49 1.46 0.55 -23.17
N MET A 50 0.17 0.31 -23.07
CA MET A 50 -0.54 0.23 -21.79
C MET A 50 -0.02 -0.89 -20.90
N GLN A 51 0.20 -2.10 -21.47
CA GLN A 51 0.73 -3.24 -20.71
C GLN A 51 2.16 -2.98 -20.19
N ILE A 52 3.01 -2.35 -20.99
CA ILE A 52 4.38 -2.02 -20.59
C ILE A 52 4.39 -0.93 -19.54
N ALA A 53 3.56 0.09 -19.69
CA ALA A 53 3.41 1.15 -18.69
C ALA A 53 2.95 0.58 -17.34
N GLU A 54 1.94 -0.28 -17.33
CA GLU A 54 1.44 -0.95 -16.12
C GLU A 54 2.53 -1.76 -15.43
N LYS A 55 3.32 -2.55 -16.18
CA LYS A 55 4.44 -3.31 -15.63
C LYS A 55 5.57 -2.43 -15.12
N SER A 56 5.87 -1.33 -15.80
CA SER A 56 6.86 -0.34 -15.37
C SER A 56 6.43 0.33 -14.07
N ASP A 57 5.17 0.73 -13.96
CA ASP A 57 4.61 1.35 -12.76
C ASP A 57 4.61 0.38 -11.57
N MET A 58 4.24 -0.88 -11.80
CA MET A 58 4.32 -1.93 -10.81
C MET A 58 5.77 -2.13 -10.32
N ARG A 59 6.73 -2.17 -11.24
CA ARG A 59 8.15 -2.31 -10.89
C ARG A 59 8.65 -1.16 -10.03
N LYS A 60 8.32 0.08 -10.40
CA LYS A 60 8.67 1.28 -9.62
C LYS A 60 8.07 1.24 -8.22
N ALA A 61 6.80 0.86 -8.12
CA ALA A 61 6.12 0.71 -6.84
C ALA A 61 6.77 -0.37 -5.97
N MET A 62 7.11 -1.52 -6.55
CA MET A 62 7.79 -2.60 -5.84
C MET A 62 9.18 -2.19 -5.33
N MET A 63 9.93 -1.43 -6.12
CA MET A 63 11.23 -0.88 -5.70
C MET A 63 11.08 0.11 -4.55
N PHE A 64 10.07 0.97 -4.61
CA PHE A 64 9.73 1.91 -3.53
C PHE A 64 9.39 1.15 -2.23
N LEU A 65 8.58 0.12 -2.32
CA LEU A 65 8.18 -0.69 -1.16
C LEU A 65 9.37 -1.45 -0.55
N GLN A 66 10.26 -1.98 -1.39
CA GLN A 66 11.49 -2.65 -0.91
C GLN A 66 12.42 -1.71 -0.15
N LYS A 67 12.46 -0.44 -0.51
CA LYS A 67 13.23 0.59 0.22
C LYS A 67 12.84 0.66 1.70
N TYR A 68 11.58 0.39 2.00
CA TYR A 68 11.06 0.38 3.37
C TYR A 68 11.00 -1.03 3.98
N GLY A 69 11.71 -1.98 3.41
CA GLY A 69 11.82 -3.34 3.94
C GLY A 69 10.60 -4.23 3.69
N ILE A 70 9.74 -3.85 2.77
CA ILE A 70 8.55 -4.63 2.40
C ILE A 70 8.96 -5.72 1.43
N SER A 71 8.63 -6.99 1.74
CA SER A 71 8.94 -8.13 0.88
C SER A 71 8.21 -8.05 -0.47
N LEU A 72 8.72 -8.77 -1.47
CA LEU A 72 8.08 -8.85 -2.78
C LEU A 72 6.63 -9.36 -2.69
N ASN A 73 6.38 -10.39 -1.89
CA ASN A 73 5.03 -10.95 -1.75
C ASN A 73 4.05 -9.96 -1.12
N LEU A 74 4.47 -9.28 -0.06
CA LEU A 74 3.65 -8.26 0.58
C LEU A 74 3.48 -7.04 -0.33
N GLY A 75 4.55 -6.61 -1.00
CA GLY A 75 4.52 -5.52 -1.97
C GLY A 75 3.54 -5.78 -3.11
N ALA A 76 3.48 -7.01 -3.62
CA ALA A 76 2.52 -7.39 -4.65
C ALA A 76 1.07 -7.25 -4.16
N LYS A 77 0.78 -7.68 -2.94
CA LYS A 77 -0.56 -7.52 -2.33
C LYS A 77 -0.93 -6.05 -2.16
N ILE A 78 0.01 -5.24 -1.70
CA ILE A 78 -0.17 -3.79 -1.50
C ILE A 78 -0.46 -3.11 -2.85
N TYR A 79 0.34 -3.39 -3.86
CA TYR A 79 0.14 -2.82 -5.19
C TYR A 79 -1.18 -3.28 -5.82
N GLN A 80 -1.55 -4.55 -5.64
CA GLN A 80 -2.83 -5.08 -6.13
C GLN A 80 -4.03 -4.34 -5.49
N LYS A 81 -3.92 -3.96 -4.21
CA LYS A 81 -4.99 -3.25 -3.50
C LYS A 81 -5.06 -1.78 -3.88
N TYR A 82 -3.94 -1.08 -3.91
CA TYR A 82 -3.90 0.38 -4.05
C TYR A 82 -3.48 0.87 -5.43
N GLY A 83 -2.81 0.04 -6.23
CA GLY A 83 -2.27 0.47 -7.51
C GLY A 83 -1.33 1.67 -7.34
N ASP A 84 -1.50 2.69 -8.17
CA ASP A 84 -0.68 3.90 -8.12
C ASP A 84 -0.88 4.75 -6.86
N SER A 85 -1.97 4.50 -6.11
CA SER A 85 -2.24 5.18 -4.84
C SER A 85 -1.32 4.72 -3.70
N VAL A 86 -0.49 3.70 -3.91
CA VAL A 86 0.41 3.16 -2.88
C VAL A 86 1.30 4.24 -2.26
N TYR A 87 1.81 5.15 -3.06
CA TYR A 87 2.69 6.23 -2.59
C TYR A 87 1.98 7.16 -1.61
N SER A 88 0.80 7.64 -1.97
CA SER A 88 0.00 8.53 -1.13
C SER A 88 -0.49 7.83 0.14
N VAL A 89 -0.93 6.58 0.04
CA VAL A 89 -1.34 5.79 1.21
C VAL A 89 -0.23 5.67 2.23
N LEU A 90 0.98 5.30 1.79
CA LEU A 90 2.11 5.14 2.70
C LEU A 90 2.61 6.47 3.28
N GLN A 91 2.55 7.56 2.52
CA GLN A 91 2.96 8.87 2.99
C GLN A 91 1.94 9.50 3.94
N GLU A 92 0.66 9.33 3.69
CA GLU A 92 -0.40 9.93 4.49
C GLU A 92 -0.76 9.09 5.71
N ASN A 93 -1.04 7.81 5.51
CA ASN A 93 -1.47 6.92 6.59
C ASN A 93 -1.09 5.46 6.30
N PRO A 94 0.13 5.02 6.63
CA PRO A 94 0.55 3.62 6.44
C PRO A 94 -0.23 2.62 7.29
N TYR A 95 -0.93 3.05 8.34
CA TYR A 95 -1.76 2.16 9.17
C TYR A 95 -2.99 1.63 8.43
N ARG A 96 -3.36 2.22 7.30
CA ARG A 96 -4.39 1.65 6.41
C ARG A 96 -4.03 0.24 5.93
N LEU A 97 -2.75 -0.10 5.88
CA LEU A 97 -2.32 -1.45 5.52
C LEU A 97 -2.90 -2.51 6.46
N ALA A 98 -3.01 -2.21 7.76
CA ALA A 98 -3.58 -3.13 8.74
C ALA A 98 -5.08 -3.37 8.52
N ASP A 99 -5.81 -2.37 8.00
CA ASP A 99 -7.22 -2.48 7.70
C ASP A 99 -7.49 -3.18 6.35
N ASP A 100 -6.66 -2.92 5.37
CA ASP A 100 -6.93 -3.24 3.97
C ASP A 100 -6.21 -4.50 3.45
N ILE A 101 -5.09 -4.89 4.06
CA ILE A 101 -4.24 -5.99 3.57
C ILE A 101 -4.26 -7.17 4.53
N SER A 102 -4.74 -8.30 4.04
CA SER A 102 -4.71 -9.55 4.80
C SER A 102 -3.27 -9.97 5.12
N GLY A 103 -3.02 -10.30 6.38
CA GLY A 103 -1.69 -10.67 6.88
C GLY A 103 -0.85 -9.51 7.40
N VAL A 104 -1.36 -8.26 7.31
CA VAL A 104 -0.72 -7.09 7.91
C VAL A 104 -1.50 -6.70 9.16
N GLY A 105 -0.86 -6.84 10.32
CA GLY A 105 -1.38 -6.31 11.58
C GLY A 105 -0.78 -4.95 11.92
N PHE A 106 -1.19 -4.42 13.08
CA PHE A 106 -0.70 -3.14 13.58
C PHE A 106 0.83 -3.08 13.67
N LYS A 107 1.47 -4.13 14.19
CA LYS A 107 2.92 -4.15 14.40
C LYS A 107 3.71 -4.02 13.10
N ILE A 108 3.27 -4.68 12.05
CA ILE A 108 3.91 -4.59 10.71
C ILE A 108 3.69 -3.19 10.14
N ALA A 109 2.47 -2.67 10.22
CA ALA A 109 2.16 -1.32 9.75
C ALA A 109 2.94 -0.25 10.53
N ASP A 110 3.10 -0.43 11.84
CA ASP A 110 3.86 0.48 12.70
C ASP A 110 5.36 0.48 12.36
N GLU A 111 5.93 -0.68 12.08
CA GLU A 111 7.32 -0.80 11.63
C GLU A 111 7.55 -0.10 10.29
N ILE A 112 6.63 -0.26 9.34
CA ILE A 112 6.68 0.43 8.05
C ILE A 112 6.56 1.94 8.27
N ALA A 113 5.64 2.39 9.11
CA ALA A 113 5.45 3.79 9.45
C ALA A 113 6.71 4.41 10.06
N TYR A 114 7.37 3.70 10.96
CA TYR A 114 8.64 4.12 11.55
C TYR A 114 9.73 4.33 10.48
N ARG A 115 9.86 3.40 9.55
CA ARG A 115 10.84 3.49 8.46
C ARG A 115 10.56 4.62 7.48
N ILE A 116 9.28 4.95 7.28
CA ILE A 116 8.86 6.09 6.44
C ILE A 116 9.12 7.42 7.14
N GLY A 117 9.22 7.44 8.46
CA GLY A 117 9.48 8.64 9.27
C GLY A 117 8.22 9.24 9.90
N ILE A 118 7.16 8.43 10.06
CA ILE A 118 5.96 8.86 10.81
C ILE A 118 6.31 9.03 12.28
N HIS A 119 5.92 10.17 12.86
CA HIS A 119 6.17 10.47 14.26
C HIS A 119 5.45 9.50 15.19
N THR A 120 6.09 9.18 16.32
CA THR A 120 5.58 8.25 17.33
C THR A 120 4.28 8.72 18.00
N ASP A 121 4.02 10.01 18.00
CA ASP A 121 2.83 10.66 18.56
C ASP A 121 1.80 11.07 17.49
N SER A 122 1.96 10.60 16.24
CA SER A 122 1.01 10.93 15.18
C SER A 122 -0.39 10.44 15.49
N ASP A 123 -1.40 11.19 15.08
CA ASP A 123 -2.80 10.86 15.29
C ASP A 123 -3.16 9.47 14.73
N TYR A 124 -2.68 9.16 13.54
CA TYR A 124 -2.93 7.86 12.90
C TYR A 124 -2.33 6.70 13.69
N ARG A 125 -1.12 6.88 14.22
CA ARG A 125 -0.45 5.87 15.03
C ARG A 125 -1.22 5.59 16.31
N ILE A 126 -1.56 6.63 17.04
CA ILE A 126 -2.26 6.51 18.33
C ILE A 126 -3.64 5.88 18.14
N LYS A 127 -4.42 6.37 17.19
CA LYS A 127 -5.75 5.82 16.88
C LYS A 127 -5.67 4.34 16.47
N SER A 128 -4.76 3.99 15.60
CA SER A 128 -4.58 2.60 15.15
C SER A 128 -4.14 1.68 16.27
N GLY A 129 -3.26 2.16 17.15
CA GLY A 129 -2.82 1.42 18.34
C GLY A 129 -3.95 1.20 19.35
N MET A 130 -4.81 2.17 19.55
CA MET A 130 -5.99 2.04 20.41
C MET A 130 -6.98 1.00 19.87
N VAL A 131 -7.28 1.03 18.58
CA VAL A 131 -8.15 0.03 17.94
C VAL A 131 -7.55 -1.36 18.05
N TYR A 132 -6.25 -1.49 17.77
CA TYR A 132 -5.55 -2.76 17.91
C TYR A 132 -5.62 -3.33 19.34
N THR A 133 -5.46 -2.48 20.34
CA THR A 133 -5.56 -2.86 21.76
C THR A 133 -6.95 -3.41 22.09
N LEU A 134 -8.00 -2.78 21.57
CA LEU A 134 -9.38 -3.26 21.74
C LEU A 134 -9.60 -4.61 21.05
N LEU A 135 -9.08 -4.78 19.85
CA LEU A 135 -9.21 -6.03 19.10
C LEU A 135 -8.48 -7.18 19.82
N GLN A 136 -7.32 -6.90 20.40
CA GLN A 136 -6.61 -7.91 21.22
C GLN A 136 -7.41 -8.31 22.47
N ALA A 137 -7.98 -7.35 23.18
CA ALA A 137 -8.82 -7.61 24.33
C ALA A 137 -10.03 -8.48 23.96
N THR A 138 -10.63 -8.24 22.80
CA THR A 138 -11.70 -9.09 22.25
C THR A 138 -11.24 -10.53 22.04
N GLY A 139 -10.03 -10.71 21.50
CA GLY A 139 -9.41 -12.02 21.33
C GLY A 139 -9.12 -12.74 22.64
N GLU A 140 -8.94 -12.00 23.73
CA GLU A 140 -8.78 -12.54 25.09
C GLU A 140 -10.13 -12.88 25.77
N GLY A 141 -11.25 -12.66 25.09
CA GLY A 141 -12.60 -12.93 25.57
C GLY A 141 -13.31 -11.77 26.24
N HIS A 142 -12.74 -10.57 26.19
CA HIS A 142 -13.39 -9.37 26.73
C HIS A 142 -14.48 -8.87 25.77
N VAL A 143 -15.69 -8.60 26.29
CA VAL A 143 -16.79 -7.99 25.53
C VAL A 143 -16.60 -6.48 25.39
N TYR A 144 -15.98 -5.87 26.37
CA TYR A 144 -15.61 -4.46 26.41
C TYR A 144 -14.36 -4.29 27.27
N LEU A 145 -13.72 -3.13 27.14
CA LEU A 145 -12.54 -2.77 27.90
C LEU A 145 -12.80 -1.44 28.63
N PRO A 146 -12.56 -1.36 29.95
CA PRO A 146 -12.64 -0.09 30.66
C PRO A 146 -11.69 0.95 30.07
N LYS A 147 -12.12 2.20 30.04
CA LYS A 147 -11.36 3.33 29.45
C LYS A 147 -9.93 3.42 29.99
N ASP A 148 -9.78 3.35 31.33
CA ASP A 148 -8.46 3.48 31.95
C ASP A 148 -7.53 2.33 31.57
N GLU A 149 -8.06 1.12 31.47
CA GLU A 149 -7.32 -0.06 31.04
C GLU A 149 -6.93 0.05 29.55
N LEU A 150 -7.83 0.52 28.70
CA LEU A 150 -7.51 0.81 27.29
C LEU A 150 -6.34 1.79 27.20
N PHE A 151 -6.40 2.88 27.93
CA PHE A 151 -5.36 3.91 27.89
C PHE A 151 -4.02 3.38 28.37
N GLN A 152 -4.00 2.62 29.44
CA GLN A 152 -2.78 2.00 29.96
C GLN A 152 -2.18 1.01 28.94
N ARG A 153 -2.97 0.10 28.43
CA ARG A 153 -2.50 -0.91 27.46
C ARG A 153 -2.00 -0.26 26.16
N ALA A 154 -2.73 0.73 25.65
CA ALA A 154 -2.33 1.45 24.44
C ALA A 154 -1.06 2.28 24.66
N ALA A 155 -0.93 2.95 25.80
CA ALA A 155 0.27 3.69 26.16
C ALA A 155 1.51 2.78 26.23
N GLU A 156 1.38 1.61 26.81
CA GLU A 156 2.46 0.60 26.87
C GLU A 156 2.83 0.09 25.47
N LEU A 157 1.81 -0.24 24.66
CA LEU A 157 2.02 -0.70 23.27
C LEU A 157 2.77 0.33 22.43
N LEU A 158 2.36 1.58 22.54
CA LEU A 158 2.86 2.67 21.69
C LEU A 158 4.10 3.37 22.24
N GLY A 159 4.39 3.18 23.52
CA GLY A 159 5.48 3.88 24.19
C GLY A 159 5.23 5.39 24.28
N VAL A 160 3.98 5.82 24.40
CA VAL A 160 3.59 7.22 24.54
C VAL A 160 2.80 7.43 25.82
N ASP A 161 2.72 8.69 26.27
CA ASP A 161 1.97 9.05 27.46
C ASP A 161 0.45 8.84 27.26
N SER A 162 -0.24 8.35 28.28
CA SER A 162 -1.67 8.10 28.24
C SER A 162 -2.50 9.37 28.04
N SER A 163 -1.94 10.54 28.32
CA SER A 163 -2.59 11.85 28.08
C SER A 163 -2.95 12.10 26.61
N TYR A 164 -2.25 11.46 25.67
CA TYR A 164 -2.57 11.51 24.24
C TYR A 164 -3.87 10.79 23.86
N MET A 165 -4.37 9.91 24.73
CA MET A 165 -5.45 8.97 24.39
C MET A 165 -6.84 9.60 24.40
N GLU A 166 -7.12 10.55 25.32
CA GLU A 166 -8.46 11.09 25.53
C GLU A 166 -9.04 11.74 24.27
N LYS A 167 -8.28 12.59 23.61
CA LYS A 167 -8.68 13.26 22.36
C LYS A 167 -9.00 12.25 21.27
N HIS A 168 -8.16 11.23 21.14
CA HIS A 168 -8.29 10.23 20.08
C HIS A 168 -9.46 9.27 20.34
N LEU A 169 -9.80 9.03 21.60
CA LEU A 169 -10.98 8.25 21.97
C LEU A 169 -12.25 8.88 21.43
N VAL A 170 -12.41 10.19 21.61
CA VAL A 170 -13.54 10.95 21.09
C VAL A 170 -13.58 10.89 19.56
N ASP A 171 -12.45 11.12 18.91
CA ASP A 171 -12.35 11.06 17.44
C ASP A 171 -12.72 9.68 16.89
N LEU A 172 -12.26 8.61 17.52
CA LEU A 172 -12.58 7.23 17.12
C LEU A 172 -14.08 6.92 17.27
N ALA A 173 -14.72 7.42 18.32
CA ALA A 173 -16.15 7.27 18.52
C ALA A 173 -16.94 8.04 17.44
N MET A 174 -16.52 9.26 17.10
CA MET A 174 -17.13 10.05 16.03
C MET A 174 -16.94 9.41 14.65
N GLU A 175 -15.78 8.79 14.40
CA GLU A 175 -15.48 8.05 13.17
C GLU A 175 -16.17 6.67 13.11
N ARG A 176 -16.92 6.30 14.15
CA ARG A 176 -17.63 5.02 14.29
C ARG A 176 -16.73 3.80 14.25
N LYS A 177 -15.46 3.95 14.60
CA LYS A 177 -14.51 2.84 14.71
C LYS A 177 -14.59 2.11 16.04
N ILE A 178 -15.10 2.79 17.06
CA ILE A 178 -15.37 2.26 18.40
C ILE A 178 -16.72 2.73 18.90
N VAL A 179 -17.26 2.05 19.91
CA VAL A 179 -18.48 2.43 20.60
C VAL A 179 -18.16 2.60 22.08
N GLN A 180 -18.53 3.76 22.63
CA GLN A 180 -18.45 4.02 24.06
C GLN A 180 -19.81 3.72 24.71
N LYS A 181 -19.79 3.03 25.84
CA LYS A 181 -20.96 2.79 26.70
C LYS A 181 -20.65 3.28 28.08
N GLU A 182 -21.56 4.06 28.66
CA GLU A 182 -21.50 4.38 30.07
C GLU A 182 -22.13 3.22 30.85
N GLN A 183 -21.40 2.76 31.86
CA GLN A 183 -21.98 1.87 32.86
C GLN A 183 -22.54 2.74 33.97
N GLY A 184 -23.85 2.70 34.15
CA GLY A 184 -24.53 3.35 35.27
C GLY A 184 -24.21 2.68 36.58
#